data_062f56092081114ab61f95998d3cba9a
#
_entry.id   062f56092081114ab61f95998d3cba9a
#
_cell.length_a   1.000
_cell.length_b   1.000
_cell.length_c   1.000
_cell.angle_alpha   90.00
_cell.angle_beta   90.00
_cell.angle_gamma   90.00
#
_symmetry.space_group_name_H-M   'P 1'
#
loop_
_entity.id
_entity.type
_entity.pdbx_description
1 polymer ?
#
loop_
_entity_poly.entity_id
_entity_poly.type
_entity_poly.pdbx_seq_one_letter_code
_entity_poly.pdbx_strand_id
1 'polypeptide(L)'
;MSDTLLFSPITIRGVTLKNRIVVPPMHQYSAEKGFPTDWHLMNAGKFAAGGAGLVIVESTKVERRGCGTIGDLGIWDDKFIAPLSRLAGFIKQQSAVAGIQLGHSGRKARASRPWEGDRPLERTAEIEDWDAWTPVAPSAIAHSERWPVPRSLETHEVKDLVAAWGQAARRAHEAGFEVLELHGAHGYLVHEFLSERSNQRSDHYGGSEANRMRFLIEVTEAVRAHWPEHKPLFVRLSVEDNAGWGPEQSARLATILKAGGVDVIDCSSGGISEMAPILGKEIKYNYQVPLSEYVRGHADIMTMAVGLIIHGDQAEQILRDKQADLIAVGREILNNPNWPMDAAQKLGVEGPFRNVPPQFGYWLGTRAKRGFGTRPSTWQNGLQEAGPEADRELT
;
A
#
# COMPACT_ATOMS: atom_id res chain seq x y z
N MET A 1 5.13 -30.75 -11.82
CA MET A 1 5.58 -29.44 -11.30
C MET A 1 4.33 -28.60 -11.16
N SER A 2 3.95 -28.21 -9.98
CA SER A 2 2.79 -27.31 -9.83
C SER A 2 3.25 -25.91 -10.23
N ASP A 3 2.78 -25.43 -11.38
CA ASP A 3 2.95 -24.03 -11.77
C ASP A 3 2.14 -23.17 -10.78
N THR A 4 2.81 -22.65 -9.77
CA THR A 4 2.20 -21.76 -8.80
C THR A 4 2.11 -20.34 -9.37
N LEU A 5 0.89 -19.79 -9.45
CA LEU A 5 0.68 -18.42 -9.93
C LEU A 5 1.33 -17.39 -8.99
N LEU A 6 1.28 -17.62 -7.68
CA LEU A 6 1.86 -16.71 -6.67
C LEU A 6 3.35 -16.46 -6.92
N PHE A 7 4.09 -17.48 -7.38
CA PHE A 7 5.52 -17.41 -7.66
C PHE A 7 5.86 -17.28 -9.15
N SER A 8 4.85 -17.11 -10.01
CA SER A 8 5.07 -16.75 -11.41
C SER A 8 5.39 -15.26 -11.55
N PRO A 9 6.33 -14.88 -12.43
CA PRO A 9 6.57 -13.47 -12.72
C PRO A 9 5.34 -12.84 -13.38
N ILE A 10 5.18 -11.53 -13.18
CA ILE A 10 4.16 -10.72 -13.85
C ILE A 10 4.81 -9.43 -14.36
N THR A 11 4.55 -9.09 -15.61
CA THR A 11 5.02 -7.84 -16.22
C THR A 11 3.86 -6.87 -16.33
N ILE A 12 4.03 -5.69 -15.75
CA ILE A 12 3.06 -4.58 -15.82
C ILE A 12 3.79 -3.44 -16.53
N ARG A 13 3.32 -3.06 -17.70
CA ARG A 13 4.06 -2.17 -18.63
C ARG A 13 5.51 -2.66 -18.83
N GLY A 14 6.50 -1.85 -18.49
CA GLY A 14 7.92 -2.19 -18.62
C GLY A 14 8.58 -2.77 -17.36
N VAL A 15 7.81 -3.07 -16.30
CA VAL A 15 8.34 -3.54 -15.01
C VAL A 15 7.88 -4.98 -14.74
N THR A 16 8.86 -5.86 -14.50
CA THR A 16 8.60 -7.27 -14.19
C THR A 16 8.81 -7.54 -12.70
N LEU A 17 7.77 -7.96 -12.01
CA LEU A 17 7.82 -8.50 -10.65
C LEU A 17 8.23 -9.97 -10.71
N LYS A 18 9.18 -10.41 -9.89
CA LYS A 18 9.64 -11.81 -9.83
C LYS A 18 8.60 -12.81 -9.30
N ASN A 19 7.60 -12.30 -8.59
CA ASN A 19 6.42 -13.03 -8.08
C ASN A 19 5.29 -12.03 -7.84
N ARG A 20 4.10 -12.52 -7.48
CA ARG A 20 2.89 -11.69 -7.29
C ARG A 20 2.69 -11.21 -5.85
N ILE A 21 3.71 -11.32 -5.00
CA ILE A 21 3.67 -10.94 -3.59
C ILE A 21 4.10 -9.49 -3.44
N VAL A 22 3.21 -8.68 -2.89
CA VAL A 22 3.43 -7.25 -2.65
C VAL A 22 3.44 -6.95 -1.15
N VAL A 23 4.43 -6.20 -0.70
CA VAL A 23 4.38 -5.54 0.60
C VAL A 23 3.66 -4.22 0.41
N PRO A 24 2.41 -4.07 0.92
CA PRO A 24 1.65 -2.85 0.76
C PRO A 24 2.27 -1.70 1.56
N PRO A 25 1.93 -0.45 1.22
CA PRO A 25 2.40 0.70 1.99
C PRO A 25 1.84 0.65 3.42
N MET A 26 2.74 0.62 4.38
CA MET A 26 2.41 0.59 5.81
C MET A 26 3.18 1.69 6.52
N HIS A 27 2.47 2.66 7.11
CA HIS A 27 3.08 3.76 7.85
C HIS A 27 4.03 3.28 8.93
N GLN A 28 5.22 3.87 8.99
CA GLN A 28 6.25 3.57 9.97
C GLN A 28 6.38 4.66 11.05
N TYR A 29 5.87 5.86 10.74
CA TYR A 29 5.88 7.00 11.66
C TYR A 29 7.27 7.35 12.21
N SER A 30 8.32 7.06 11.44
CA SER A 30 9.72 7.11 11.86
C SER A 30 10.57 8.08 11.03
N ALA A 31 9.92 8.90 10.19
CA ALA A 31 10.61 9.96 9.47
C ALA A 31 10.96 11.14 10.38
N GLU A 32 12.03 11.84 10.06
CA GLU A 32 12.46 13.05 10.72
C GLU A 32 12.30 14.23 9.77
N LYS A 33 11.36 15.15 10.08
CA LYS A 33 11.02 16.31 9.22
C LYS A 33 10.77 15.92 7.75
N GLY A 34 10.15 14.76 7.52
CA GLY A 34 9.87 14.18 6.20
C GLY A 34 10.99 13.31 5.60
N PHE A 35 12.18 13.31 6.18
CA PHE A 35 13.31 12.51 5.68
C PHE A 35 13.24 11.05 6.15
N PRO A 36 13.53 10.07 5.27
CA PRO A 36 13.68 8.69 5.69
C PRO A 36 14.90 8.53 6.60
N THR A 37 14.77 7.64 7.58
CA THR A 37 15.84 7.26 8.51
C THR A 37 16.32 5.83 8.21
N ASP A 38 17.31 5.34 8.95
CA ASP A 38 17.78 3.95 8.83
C ASP A 38 16.69 2.93 9.19
N TRP A 39 15.65 3.34 9.95
CA TRP A 39 14.46 2.52 10.14
C TRP A 39 13.81 2.09 8.83
N HIS A 40 13.67 3.02 7.87
CA HIS A 40 13.06 2.75 6.58
C HIS A 40 13.90 1.81 5.73
N LEU A 41 15.23 1.93 5.79
CA LEU A 41 16.15 1.00 5.11
C LEU A 41 16.01 -0.41 5.69
N MET A 42 16.03 -0.54 7.01
CA MET A 42 15.87 -1.83 7.71
C MET A 42 14.49 -2.43 7.38
N ASN A 43 13.43 -1.63 7.52
CA ASN A 43 12.07 -2.11 7.35
C ASN A 43 11.78 -2.58 5.90
N ALA A 44 12.10 -1.76 4.89
CA ALA A 44 11.91 -2.15 3.50
C ALA A 44 12.87 -3.28 3.08
N GLY A 45 14.12 -3.22 3.56
CA GLY A 45 15.17 -4.19 3.25
C GLY A 45 14.86 -5.60 3.74
N LYS A 46 14.30 -5.76 4.95
CA LYS A 46 13.93 -7.09 5.47
C LYS A 46 12.90 -7.80 4.60
N PHE A 47 11.92 -7.05 4.05
CA PHE A 47 10.89 -7.62 3.18
C PHE A 47 11.42 -7.94 1.79
N ALA A 48 12.22 -7.03 1.23
CA ALA A 48 12.86 -7.25 -0.06
C ALA A 48 13.79 -8.48 -0.01
N ALA A 49 14.62 -8.60 1.02
CA ALA A 49 15.47 -9.76 1.27
C ALA A 49 14.67 -11.03 1.60
N GLY A 50 13.48 -10.91 2.19
CA GLY A 50 12.55 -12.01 2.47
C GLY A 50 11.89 -12.60 1.23
N GLY A 51 12.07 -11.98 0.05
CA GLY A 51 11.65 -12.55 -1.24
C GLY A 51 10.40 -11.92 -1.84
N ALA A 52 9.87 -10.81 -1.32
CA ALA A 52 8.77 -10.09 -1.93
C ALA A 52 9.09 -9.63 -3.36
N GLY A 53 8.11 -9.64 -4.25
CA GLY A 53 8.25 -9.17 -5.64
C GLY A 53 8.26 -7.65 -5.74
N LEU A 54 7.41 -6.99 -4.95
CA LEU A 54 7.27 -5.54 -4.88
C LEU A 54 7.22 -5.10 -3.41
N VAL A 55 7.98 -4.07 -3.06
CA VAL A 55 7.88 -3.40 -1.75
C VAL A 55 7.48 -1.96 -2.00
N ILE A 56 6.28 -1.59 -1.54
CA ILE A 56 5.77 -0.21 -1.65
C ILE A 56 6.08 0.53 -0.35
N VAL A 57 6.89 1.57 -0.46
CA VAL A 57 7.20 2.48 0.64
C VAL A 57 5.91 3.18 1.10
N GLU A 58 5.79 3.40 2.40
CA GLU A 58 4.64 4.02 3.04
C GLU A 58 4.16 5.31 2.37
N SER A 59 2.90 5.68 2.66
CA SER A 59 2.30 6.92 2.15
C SER A 59 3.19 8.13 2.42
N THR A 60 3.83 8.60 1.36
CA THR A 60 4.79 9.70 1.35
C THR A 60 4.07 10.98 0.91
N LYS A 61 4.18 12.03 1.70
CA LYS A 61 3.29 13.19 1.59
C LYS A 61 3.76 14.16 0.51
N VAL A 62 2.80 14.59 -0.32
CA VAL A 62 3.02 15.49 -1.45
C VAL A 62 3.16 16.97 -1.04
N GLU A 63 2.72 17.30 0.17
CA GLU A 63 2.95 18.59 0.84
C GLU A 63 3.01 18.42 2.36
N ARG A 64 3.58 19.41 3.05
CA ARG A 64 3.74 19.38 4.52
C ARG A 64 2.39 19.30 5.26
N ARG A 65 1.36 20.02 4.80
CA ARG A 65 0.01 19.98 5.39
C ARG A 65 -0.62 18.57 5.30
N GLY A 66 -0.16 17.76 4.37
CA GLY A 66 -0.60 16.39 4.18
C GLY A 66 -0.05 15.38 5.17
N CYS A 67 0.92 15.74 6.01
CA CYS A 67 1.45 14.85 7.02
C CYS A 67 0.38 14.49 8.06
N GLY A 68 0.14 13.19 8.26
CA GLY A 68 -0.73 12.68 9.31
C GLY A 68 -0.10 12.84 10.68
N THR A 69 1.19 12.54 10.79
CA THR A 69 1.98 12.64 12.02
C THR A 69 3.30 13.37 11.78
N ILE A 70 4.01 13.68 12.86
CA ILE A 70 5.38 14.25 12.77
C ILE A 70 6.38 13.27 12.15
N GLY A 71 6.07 11.97 12.14
CA GLY A 71 6.93 10.91 11.64
C GLY A 71 6.60 10.45 10.21
N ASP A 72 5.82 11.20 9.45
CA ASP A 72 5.47 10.86 8.07
C ASP A 72 6.59 11.23 7.09
N LEU A 73 6.81 10.37 6.08
CA LEU A 73 7.70 10.66 4.96
C LEU A 73 7.15 11.79 4.08
N GLY A 74 8.05 12.58 3.50
CA GLY A 74 7.75 13.66 2.59
C GLY A 74 8.45 13.55 1.24
N ILE A 75 7.83 14.16 0.21
CA ILE A 75 8.38 14.27 -1.14
C ILE A 75 8.03 15.64 -1.78
N TRP A 76 7.65 16.62 -0.98
CA TRP A 76 7.23 17.95 -1.45
C TRP A 76 8.37 18.88 -1.88
N ASP A 77 9.62 18.48 -1.70
CA ASP A 77 10.82 19.26 -2.02
C ASP A 77 11.89 18.38 -2.64
N ASP A 78 12.72 18.91 -3.53
CA ASP A 78 13.76 18.15 -4.23
C ASP A 78 14.85 17.60 -3.30
N LYS A 79 15.01 18.20 -2.10
CA LYS A 79 15.92 17.69 -1.04
C LYS A 79 15.60 16.25 -0.60
N PHE A 80 14.38 15.77 -0.82
CA PHE A 80 13.97 14.40 -0.48
C PHE A 80 14.41 13.36 -1.52
N ILE A 81 14.80 13.78 -2.75
CA ILE A 81 15.17 12.86 -3.84
C ILE A 81 16.34 11.97 -3.42
N ALA A 82 17.45 12.54 -2.98
CA ALA A 82 18.66 11.76 -2.67
C ALA A 82 18.45 10.72 -1.55
N PRO A 83 17.85 11.04 -0.38
CA PRO A 83 17.59 10.05 0.65
C PRO A 83 16.54 9.00 0.22
N LEU A 84 15.53 9.35 -0.56
CA LEU A 84 14.58 8.40 -1.13
C LEU A 84 15.23 7.50 -2.19
N SER A 85 16.17 8.04 -2.97
CA SER A 85 16.97 7.24 -3.94
C SER A 85 17.81 6.18 -3.24
N ARG A 86 18.40 6.48 -2.08
CA ARG A 86 19.10 5.48 -1.25
C ARG A 86 18.17 4.35 -0.85
N LEU A 87 16.93 4.67 -0.44
CA LEU A 87 15.93 3.69 -0.05
C LEU A 87 15.49 2.83 -1.24
N ALA A 88 15.13 3.44 -2.37
CA ALA A 88 14.75 2.73 -3.60
C ALA A 88 15.88 1.83 -4.11
N GLY A 89 17.11 2.34 -4.12
CA GLY A 89 18.31 1.57 -4.50
C GLY A 89 18.54 0.36 -3.62
N PHE A 90 18.35 0.51 -2.29
CA PHE A 90 18.52 -0.58 -1.33
C PHE A 90 17.50 -1.71 -1.55
N ILE A 91 16.22 -1.37 -1.79
CA ILE A 91 15.18 -2.36 -2.12
C ILE A 91 15.56 -3.15 -3.39
N LYS A 92 15.97 -2.44 -4.45
CA LYS A 92 16.34 -3.05 -5.74
C LYS A 92 17.58 -3.96 -5.62
N GLN A 93 18.54 -3.60 -4.80
CA GLN A 93 19.72 -4.46 -4.52
C GLN A 93 19.33 -5.81 -3.92
N GLN A 94 18.18 -5.92 -3.26
CA GLN A 94 17.63 -7.17 -2.75
C GLN A 94 16.74 -7.88 -3.78
N SER A 95 16.77 -7.48 -5.04
CA SER A 95 15.99 -8.07 -6.16
C SER A 95 14.46 -7.96 -5.98
N ALA A 96 13.98 -6.96 -5.25
CA ALA A 96 12.58 -6.56 -5.24
C ALA A 96 12.39 -5.28 -6.06
N VAL A 97 11.21 -5.12 -6.67
CA VAL A 97 10.83 -3.85 -7.29
C VAL A 97 10.54 -2.83 -6.19
N ALA A 98 11.06 -1.61 -6.36
CA ALA A 98 10.83 -0.52 -5.43
C ALA A 98 9.61 0.30 -5.84
N GLY A 99 8.57 0.29 -5.01
CA GLY A 99 7.38 1.13 -5.15
C GLY A 99 7.34 2.23 -4.09
N ILE A 100 6.54 3.26 -4.35
CA ILE A 100 6.24 4.33 -3.39
C ILE A 100 4.78 4.72 -3.49
N GLN A 101 4.12 4.94 -2.34
CA GLN A 101 2.77 5.49 -2.32
C GLN A 101 2.83 7.00 -2.06
N LEU A 102 2.17 7.79 -2.90
CA LEU A 102 1.94 9.21 -2.66
C LEU A 102 0.62 9.41 -1.91
N GLY A 103 0.59 10.36 -0.98
CA GLY A 103 -0.58 10.59 -0.16
C GLY A 103 -0.68 11.99 0.47
N HIS A 104 -1.85 12.25 1.04
CA HIS A 104 -2.16 13.45 1.81
C HIS A 104 -3.23 13.10 2.85
N SER A 105 -2.97 13.36 4.12
CA SER A 105 -3.85 12.86 5.21
C SER A 105 -5.15 13.64 5.37
N GLY A 106 -5.30 14.79 4.68
CA GLY A 106 -6.54 15.57 4.72
C GLY A 106 -6.93 16.01 6.13
N ARG A 107 -8.19 15.81 6.50
CA ARG A 107 -8.74 16.12 7.83
C ARG A 107 -8.17 15.26 8.97
N LYS A 108 -7.47 14.16 8.63
CA LYS A 108 -6.76 13.32 9.59
C LYS A 108 -5.30 13.75 9.80
N ALA A 109 -4.89 14.86 9.22
CA ALA A 109 -3.56 15.42 9.45
C ALA A 109 -3.39 15.91 10.89
N ARG A 110 -2.15 16.01 11.34
CA ARG A 110 -1.78 16.53 12.66
C ARG A 110 -2.28 15.63 13.81
N ALA A 111 -1.99 14.33 13.70
CA ALA A 111 -2.27 13.33 14.73
C ALA A 111 -1.00 12.90 15.47
N SER A 112 -1.16 12.41 16.69
CA SER A 112 -0.14 11.62 17.38
C SER A 112 0.02 10.26 16.68
N ARG A 113 1.16 9.60 16.90
CA ARG A 113 1.35 8.23 16.41
C ARG A 113 0.31 7.29 17.03
N PRO A 114 -0.10 6.19 16.36
CA PRO A 114 -1.13 5.28 16.87
C PRO A 114 -0.85 4.76 18.29
N TRP A 115 0.40 4.42 18.61
CA TRP A 115 0.78 3.96 19.96
C TRP A 115 0.88 5.09 21.00
N GLU A 116 0.77 6.35 20.58
CA GLU A 116 0.67 7.54 21.44
C GLU A 116 -0.79 7.95 21.66
N GLY A 117 -1.76 7.15 21.17
CA GLY A 117 -3.19 7.29 21.40
C GLY A 117 -4.03 7.69 20.20
N ASP A 118 -3.43 7.87 19.01
CA ASP A 118 -4.14 8.20 17.75
C ASP A 118 -5.17 9.34 17.94
N ARG A 119 -4.69 10.48 18.39
CA ARG A 119 -5.50 11.68 18.72
C ARG A 119 -4.92 12.92 18.05
N PRO A 120 -5.72 13.97 17.89
CA PRO A 120 -5.20 15.26 17.43
C PRO A 120 -4.03 15.72 18.31
N LEU A 121 -2.97 16.20 17.69
CA LEU A 121 -1.84 16.79 18.39
C LEU A 121 -2.22 18.15 18.94
N GLU A 122 -1.65 18.49 20.10
CA GLU A 122 -1.64 19.83 20.65
C GLU A 122 -0.36 20.56 20.19
N ARG A 123 -0.45 21.90 20.18
CA ARG A 123 0.72 22.73 19.83
C ARG A 123 1.81 22.58 20.89
N THR A 124 3.00 22.22 20.46
CA THR A 124 4.19 22.18 21.31
C THR A 124 5.29 23.06 20.69
N ALA A 125 6.26 23.49 21.51
CA ALA A 125 7.39 24.28 21.03
C ALA A 125 8.31 23.50 20.07
N GLU A 126 8.25 22.17 20.08
CA GLU A 126 9.05 21.30 19.24
C GLU A 126 8.56 21.26 17.78
N ILE A 127 7.31 21.68 17.53
CA ILE A 127 6.71 21.72 16.19
C ILE A 127 6.79 23.16 15.67
N GLU A 128 7.95 23.51 15.12
CA GLU A 128 8.28 24.86 14.65
C GLU A 128 7.32 25.37 13.55
N ASP A 129 6.81 24.46 12.71
CA ASP A 129 5.97 24.75 11.55
C ASP A 129 4.47 24.51 11.81
N TRP A 130 4.03 24.59 13.07
CA TRP A 130 2.65 24.30 13.48
C TRP A 130 1.60 25.05 12.65
N ASP A 131 1.80 26.33 12.41
CA ASP A 131 0.83 27.16 11.70
C ASP A 131 0.77 26.82 10.19
N ALA A 132 1.91 26.42 9.62
CA ALA A 132 1.98 25.92 8.24
C ALA A 132 1.38 24.51 8.08
N TRP A 133 1.28 23.74 9.18
CA TRP A 133 0.70 22.40 9.19
C TRP A 133 -0.79 22.39 9.53
N THR A 134 -1.57 23.27 8.91
CA THR A 134 -3.04 23.32 9.13
C THR A 134 -3.76 22.24 8.35
N PRO A 135 -4.56 21.34 9.00
CA PRO A 135 -5.35 20.34 8.31
C PRO A 135 -6.32 20.98 7.33
N VAL A 136 -6.37 20.45 6.12
CA VAL A 136 -7.25 20.89 5.03
C VAL A 136 -8.09 19.73 4.53
N ALA A 137 -9.27 20.03 3.97
CA ALA A 137 -10.21 19.02 3.47
C ALA A 137 -11.07 19.62 2.34
N PRO A 138 -11.83 18.80 1.59
CA PRO A 138 -12.80 19.32 0.62
C PRO A 138 -13.83 20.27 1.24
N SER A 139 -14.24 19.97 2.48
CA SER A 139 -15.21 20.77 3.25
C SER A 139 -14.80 20.82 4.73
N ALA A 140 -15.27 21.86 5.44
CA ALA A 140 -14.98 22.06 6.87
C ALA A 140 -15.77 21.09 7.75
N ILE A 141 -15.52 19.78 7.59
CA ILE A 141 -16.20 18.68 8.31
C ILE A 141 -15.13 17.85 9.03
N ALA A 142 -15.17 17.87 10.36
CA ALA A 142 -14.26 17.09 11.19
C ALA A 142 -14.36 15.58 10.89
N HIS A 143 -13.26 14.84 11.10
CA HIS A 143 -13.27 13.39 10.96
C HIS A 143 -14.21 12.75 12.00
N SER A 144 -14.17 13.24 13.20
CA SER A 144 -15.06 12.87 14.32
C SER A 144 -15.16 14.02 15.32
N GLU A 145 -15.98 13.84 16.36
CA GLU A 145 -16.15 14.84 17.44
C GLU A 145 -14.84 15.20 18.17
N ARG A 146 -13.88 14.28 18.17
CA ARG A 146 -12.57 14.47 18.82
C ARG A 146 -11.59 15.25 17.95
N TRP A 147 -11.85 15.39 16.64
CA TRP A 147 -10.94 16.00 15.69
C TRP A 147 -11.30 17.47 15.44
N PRO A 148 -10.32 18.34 15.27
CA PRO A 148 -10.58 19.72 14.89
C PRO A 148 -11.24 19.76 13.51
N VAL A 149 -12.06 20.78 13.31
CA VAL A 149 -12.64 21.06 12.00
C VAL A 149 -11.53 21.52 11.08
N PRO A 150 -11.29 20.83 9.94
CA PRO A 150 -10.27 21.23 8.98
C PRO A 150 -10.70 22.50 8.25
N ARG A 151 -9.73 23.23 7.70
CA ARG A 151 -10.03 24.33 6.77
C ARG A 151 -10.49 23.74 5.42
N SER A 152 -11.57 24.27 4.88
CA SER A 152 -12.01 23.93 3.53
C SER A 152 -11.02 24.46 2.49
N LEU A 153 -10.67 23.64 1.50
CA LEU A 153 -9.83 24.04 0.37
C LEU A 153 -10.60 24.97 -0.59
N GLU A 154 -9.98 26.06 -0.99
CA GLU A 154 -10.45 26.89 -2.09
C GLU A 154 -10.18 26.17 -3.44
N THR A 155 -10.97 26.51 -4.47
CA THR A 155 -10.85 25.87 -5.79
C THR A 155 -9.44 26.00 -6.40
N HIS A 156 -8.77 27.13 -6.19
CA HIS A 156 -7.39 27.31 -6.68
C HIS A 156 -6.39 26.42 -5.90
N GLU A 157 -6.58 26.22 -4.60
CA GLU A 157 -5.73 25.34 -3.79
C GLU A 157 -5.89 23.87 -4.19
N VAL A 158 -7.08 23.44 -4.64
CA VAL A 158 -7.27 22.09 -5.20
C VAL A 158 -6.40 21.91 -6.44
N LYS A 159 -6.30 22.92 -7.31
CA LYS A 159 -5.42 22.88 -8.49
C LYS A 159 -3.94 22.89 -8.13
N ASP A 160 -3.55 23.67 -7.11
CA ASP A 160 -2.18 23.68 -6.60
C ASP A 160 -1.79 22.29 -6.04
N LEU A 161 -2.72 21.63 -5.35
CA LEU A 161 -2.54 20.26 -4.90
C LEU A 161 -2.38 19.29 -6.07
N VAL A 162 -3.20 19.36 -7.10
CA VAL A 162 -3.04 18.54 -8.31
C VAL A 162 -1.63 18.70 -8.88
N ALA A 163 -1.13 19.92 -8.99
CA ALA A 163 0.23 20.19 -9.44
C ALA A 163 1.29 19.60 -8.50
N ALA A 164 1.08 19.69 -7.17
CA ALA A 164 1.97 19.12 -6.16
C ALA A 164 2.10 17.59 -6.30
N TRP A 165 1.01 16.88 -6.61
CA TRP A 165 1.04 15.44 -6.89
C TRP A 165 1.86 15.12 -8.14
N GLY A 166 1.74 15.90 -9.22
CA GLY A 166 2.57 15.77 -10.42
C GLY A 166 4.06 15.94 -10.11
N GLN A 167 4.41 16.98 -9.32
CA GLN A 167 5.80 17.20 -8.91
C GLN A 167 6.33 16.11 -7.97
N ALA A 168 5.49 15.54 -7.12
CA ALA A 168 5.84 14.40 -6.29
C ALA A 168 6.15 13.16 -7.15
N ALA A 169 5.38 12.93 -8.22
CA ALA A 169 5.64 11.85 -9.17
C ALA A 169 6.98 12.03 -9.91
N ARG A 170 7.33 13.26 -10.34
CA ARG A 170 8.65 13.58 -10.90
C ARG A 170 9.77 13.19 -9.92
N ARG A 171 9.66 13.63 -8.67
CA ARG A 171 10.66 13.34 -7.63
C ARG A 171 10.75 11.84 -7.33
N ALA A 172 9.64 11.12 -7.30
CA ALA A 172 9.63 9.67 -7.13
C ALA A 172 10.34 8.96 -8.31
N HIS A 173 10.14 9.45 -9.53
CA HIS A 173 10.86 8.95 -10.70
C HIS A 173 12.37 9.19 -10.58
N GLU A 174 12.78 10.42 -10.28
CA GLU A 174 14.19 10.81 -10.11
C GLU A 174 14.86 10.06 -8.93
N ALA A 175 14.12 9.77 -7.87
CA ALA A 175 14.58 8.91 -6.77
C ALA A 175 14.74 7.43 -7.18
N GLY A 176 14.29 7.05 -8.39
CA GLY A 176 14.53 5.71 -8.94
C GLY A 176 13.51 4.65 -8.53
N PHE A 177 12.32 5.05 -8.07
CA PHE A 177 11.19 4.14 -7.90
C PHE A 177 10.67 3.65 -9.26
N GLU A 178 10.12 2.43 -9.28
CA GLU A 178 9.66 1.75 -10.50
C GLU A 178 8.14 1.55 -10.53
N VAL A 179 7.48 1.59 -9.37
CA VAL A 179 6.02 1.57 -9.21
C VAL A 179 5.60 2.78 -8.37
N LEU A 180 4.56 3.47 -8.79
CA LEU A 180 3.94 4.56 -8.03
C LEU A 180 2.51 4.19 -7.73
N GLU A 181 2.08 4.42 -6.48
CA GLU A 181 0.71 4.23 -6.04
C GLU A 181 0.12 5.55 -5.52
N LEU A 182 -1.11 5.87 -5.91
CA LEU A 182 -1.87 6.99 -5.37
C LEU A 182 -2.76 6.52 -4.23
N HIS A 183 -2.68 7.18 -3.09
CA HIS A 183 -3.52 6.86 -1.94
C HIS A 183 -4.89 7.51 -2.03
N GLY A 184 -5.86 6.77 -2.58
CA GLY A 184 -7.26 7.18 -2.72
C GLY A 184 -8.21 6.53 -1.72
N ALA A 185 -7.74 6.11 -0.54
CA ALA A 185 -8.48 5.28 0.40
C ALA A 185 -8.47 5.84 1.84
N HIS A 186 -9.12 5.11 2.75
CA HIS A 186 -9.01 5.20 4.21
C HIS A 186 -9.38 6.56 4.82
N GLY A 187 -10.22 7.36 4.15
CA GLY A 187 -10.66 8.67 4.64
C GLY A 187 -9.54 9.71 4.66
N TYR A 188 -8.52 9.54 3.81
CA TYR A 188 -7.55 10.56 3.52
C TYR A 188 -8.03 11.48 2.38
N LEU A 189 -7.29 12.53 2.05
CA LEU A 189 -7.77 13.64 1.23
C LEU A 189 -8.46 13.22 -0.07
N VAL A 190 -7.89 12.31 -0.84
CA VAL A 190 -8.50 11.83 -2.10
C VAL A 190 -9.84 11.14 -1.83
N HIS A 191 -9.89 10.26 -0.83
CA HIS A 191 -11.13 9.60 -0.43
C HIS A 191 -12.16 10.60 0.13
N GLU A 192 -11.70 11.64 0.82
CA GLU A 192 -12.58 12.72 1.30
C GLU A 192 -13.29 13.44 0.17
N PHE A 193 -12.64 13.62 -1.00
CA PHE A 193 -13.29 14.16 -2.19
C PHE A 193 -14.33 13.21 -2.78
N LEU A 194 -14.10 11.90 -2.76
CA LEU A 194 -15.01 10.90 -3.31
C LEU A 194 -16.30 10.76 -2.49
N SER A 195 -16.22 10.84 -1.17
CA SER A 195 -17.32 10.56 -0.26
C SER A 195 -18.23 11.78 -0.06
N GLU A 196 -19.55 11.60 -0.23
CA GLU A 196 -20.56 12.62 0.09
C GLU A 196 -20.54 13.06 1.56
N ARG A 197 -20.11 12.17 2.46
CA ARG A 197 -20.03 12.45 3.90
C ARG A 197 -19.01 13.56 4.22
N SER A 198 -17.92 13.64 3.48
CA SER A 198 -16.82 14.58 3.74
C SER A 198 -16.72 15.70 2.69
N ASN A 199 -17.40 15.55 1.55
CA ASN A 199 -17.37 16.51 0.46
C ASN A 199 -18.77 17.10 0.24
N GLN A 200 -19.00 18.28 0.82
CA GLN A 200 -20.22 19.10 0.70
C GLN A 200 -19.98 20.33 -0.19
N ARG A 201 -19.02 20.27 -1.11
CA ARG A 201 -18.74 21.37 -2.04
C ARG A 201 -19.85 21.56 -3.04
N SER A 202 -20.08 22.80 -3.42
CA SER A 202 -21.04 23.21 -4.46
C SER A 202 -20.39 23.60 -5.79
N ASP A 203 -19.05 23.56 -5.86
CA ASP A 203 -18.30 23.77 -7.09
C ASP A 203 -18.14 22.47 -7.90
N HIS A 204 -17.32 22.51 -8.96
CA HIS A 204 -17.10 21.36 -9.84
C HIS A 204 -16.26 20.22 -9.24
N TYR A 205 -15.87 20.31 -7.96
CA TYR A 205 -15.25 19.21 -7.20
C TYR A 205 -16.21 18.54 -6.21
N GLY A 206 -17.51 18.93 -6.17
CA GLY A 206 -18.49 18.36 -5.26
C GLY A 206 -19.88 18.18 -5.89
N GLY A 207 -20.83 17.73 -5.09
CA GLY A 207 -22.19 17.43 -5.53
C GLY A 207 -22.30 16.10 -6.28
N SER A 208 -22.29 16.10 -7.61
CA SER A 208 -22.45 14.89 -8.42
C SER A 208 -21.27 13.92 -8.25
N GLU A 209 -21.52 12.62 -8.46
CA GLU A 209 -20.50 11.58 -8.46
C GLU A 209 -19.31 11.94 -9.37
N ALA A 210 -19.58 12.39 -10.58
CA ALA A 210 -18.54 12.79 -11.53
C ALA A 210 -17.66 13.95 -11.00
N ASN A 211 -18.26 14.91 -10.30
CA ASN A 211 -17.52 16.01 -9.71
C ASN A 211 -16.65 15.56 -8.52
N ARG A 212 -17.17 14.63 -7.70
CA ARG A 212 -16.40 14.08 -6.58
C ARG A 212 -15.21 13.24 -7.04
N MET A 213 -15.32 12.57 -8.19
CA MET A 213 -14.21 11.81 -8.82
C MET A 213 -13.15 12.73 -9.44
N ARG A 214 -13.50 13.97 -9.78
CA ARG A 214 -12.67 14.91 -10.56
C ARG A 214 -11.28 15.11 -9.97
N PHE A 215 -11.18 15.30 -8.66
CA PHE A 215 -9.87 15.52 -8.02
C PHE A 215 -8.90 14.37 -8.27
N LEU A 216 -9.33 13.11 -8.09
CA LEU A 216 -8.48 11.95 -8.34
C LEU A 216 -8.16 11.79 -9.83
N ILE A 217 -9.08 12.09 -10.71
CA ILE A 217 -8.87 12.04 -12.18
C ILE A 217 -7.78 13.06 -12.56
N GLU A 218 -7.90 14.30 -12.14
CA GLU A 218 -6.91 15.35 -12.40
C GLU A 218 -5.54 15.06 -11.78
N VAL A 219 -5.52 14.50 -10.56
CA VAL A 219 -4.28 14.01 -9.92
C VAL A 219 -3.64 12.91 -10.76
N THR A 220 -4.42 11.95 -11.26
CA THR A 220 -3.93 10.87 -12.11
C THR A 220 -3.31 11.39 -13.41
N GLU A 221 -3.96 12.35 -14.05
CA GLU A 221 -3.46 13.02 -15.27
C GLU A 221 -2.15 13.77 -14.99
N ALA A 222 -2.10 14.56 -13.92
CA ALA A 222 -0.90 15.30 -13.53
C ALA A 222 0.27 14.37 -13.18
N VAL A 223 -0.01 13.29 -12.47
CA VAL A 223 0.99 12.27 -12.13
C VAL A 223 1.48 11.58 -13.40
N ARG A 224 0.58 11.15 -14.29
CA ARG A 224 0.96 10.45 -15.52
C ARG A 224 1.79 11.33 -16.46
N ALA A 225 1.58 12.65 -16.47
CA ALA A 225 2.39 13.60 -17.21
C ALA A 225 3.88 13.66 -16.76
N HIS A 226 4.19 13.24 -15.54
CA HIS A 226 5.54 13.24 -14.97
C HIS A 226 6.09 11.83 -14.67
N TRP A 227 5.25 10.81 -14.68
CA TRP A 227 5.61 9.42 -14.44
C TRP A 227 5.76 8.69 -15.78
N PRO A 228 6.93 8.10 -16.09
CA PRO A 228 7.19 7.52 -17.41
C PRO A 228 6.15 6.47 -17.81
N GLU A 229 5.78 6.45 -19.09
CA GLU A 229 4.75 5.56 -19.62
C GLU A 229 5.06 4.07 -19.39
N HIS A 230 6.31 3.68 -19.44
CA HIS A 230 6.75 2.30 -19.21
C HIS A 230 6.70 1.88 -17.73
N LYS A 231 6.45 2.80 -16.81
CA LYS A 231 6.35 2.49 -15.38
C LYS A 231 4.88 2.37 -14.93
N PRO A 232 4.55 1.32 -14.15
CA PRO A 232 3.21 1.11 -13.63
C PRO A 232 2.73 2.23 -12.71
N LEU A 233 1.45 2.54 -12.80
CA LEU A 233 0.73 3.44 -11.89
C LEU A 233 -0.41 2.67 -11.24
N PHE A 234 -0.41 2.63 -9.92
CA PHE A 234 -1.42 1.99 -9.09
C PHE A 234 -2.28 3.06 -8.40
N VAL A 235 -3.51 2.70 -8.07
CA VAL A 235 -4.37 3.53 -7.21
C VAL A 235 -4.98 2.65 -6.13
N ARG A 236 -4.78 3.03 -4.87
CA ARG A 236 -5.46 2.37 -3.75
C ARG A 236 -6.79 3.05 -3.49
N LEU A 237 -7.87 2.26 -3.47
CA LEU A 237 -9.23 2.72 -3.20
C LEU A 237 -9.83 2.03 -1.98
N SER A 238 -10.59 2.76 -1.18
CA SER A 238 -11.64 2.15 -0.36
C SER A 238 -12.81 1.84 -1.28
N VAL A 239 -12.85 0.60 -1.78
CA VAL A 239 -13.87 0.16 -2.75
C VAL A 239 -15.28 0.26 -2.15
N GLU A 240 -15.36 0.09 -0.83
CA GLU A 240 -16.56 0.31 -0.01
C GLU A 240 -16.18 1.10 1.25
N ASP A 241 -16.90 2.17 1.57
CA ASP A 241 -16.61 3.02 2.74
C ASP A 241 -17.65 2.93 3.86
N ASN A 242 -18.75 2.18 3.68
CA ASN A 242 -19.91 2.10 4.58
C ASN A 242 -20.56 3.47 4.87
N ALA A 243 -20.40 4.45 3.99
CA ALA A 243 -20.90 5.81 4.14
C ALA A 243 -21.50 6.39 2.83
N GLY A 244 -21.82 5.50 1.88
CA GLY A 244 -22.47 5.86 0.62
C GLY A 244 -21.60 5.64 -0.62
N TRP A 245 -20.31 5.35 -0.47
CA TRP A 245 -19.45 4.94 -1.56
C TRP A 245 -19.32 3.42 -1.58
N GLY A 246 -19.56 2.79 -2.73
CA GLY A 246 -19.60 1.33 -2.86
C GLY A 246 -18.89 0.78 -4.11
N PRO A 247 -18.98 -0.54 -4.31
CA PRO A 247 -18.27 -1.23 -5.40
C PRO A 247 -18.64 -0.74 -6.79
N GLU A 248 -19.90 -0.35 -7.02
CA GLU A 248 -20.34 0.14 -8.32
C GLU A 248 -19.68 1.47 -8.69
N GLN A 249 -19.62 2.42 -7.75
CA GLN A 249 -18.93 3.71 -7.97
C GLN A 249 -17.43 3.47 -8.17
N SER A 250 -16.85 2.58 -7.37
CA SER A 250 -15.44 2.22 -7.48
C SER A 250 -15.10 1.58 -8.83
N ALA A 251 -15.95 0.72 -9.38
CA ALA A 251 -15.75 0.12 -10.70
C ALA A 251 -15.86 1.17 -11.81
N ARG A 252 -16.86 2.09 -11.74
CA ARG A 252 -16.95 3.20 -12.70
C ARG A 252 -15.71 4.09 -12.65
N LEU A 253 -15.25 4.45 -11.46
CA LEU A 253 -14.04 5.22 -11.28
C LEU A 253 -12.81 4.46 -11.82
N ALA A 254 -12.66 3.17 -11.52
CA ALA A 254 -11.56 2.34 -12.00
C ALA A 254 -11.51 2.28 -13.54
N THR A 255 -12.66 2.23 -14.22
CA THR A 255 -12.74 2.31 -15.68
C THR A 255 -12.21 3.63 -16.22
N ILE A 256 -12.55 4.75 -15.58
CA ILE A 256 -12.05 6.09 -15.95
C ILE A 256 -10.54 6.16 -15.71
N LEU A 257 -10.08 5.69 -14.56
CA LEU A 257 -8.66 5.69 -14.18
C LEU A 257 -7.83 4.80 -15.11
N LYS A 258 -8.34 3.64 -15.55
CA LYS A 258 -7.72 2.79 -16.57
C LYS A 258 -7.48 3.56 -17.86
N ALA A 259 -8.50 4.29 -18.34
CA ALA A 259 -8.38 5.14 -19.53
C ALA A 259 -7.36 6.29 -19.33
N GLY A 260 -7.20 6.77 -18.09
CA GLY A 260 -6.18 7.75 -17.67
C GLY A 260 -4.79 7.15 -17.44
N GLY A 261 -4.60 5.84 -17.70
CA GLY A 261 -3.29 5.17 -17.63
C GLY A 261 -2.95 4.54 -16.28
N VAL A 262 -3.95 4.28 -15.41
CA VAL A 262 -3.78 3.43 -14.22
C VAL A 262 -3.78 1.96 -14.63
N ASP A 263 -2.91 1.19 -14.04
CA ASP A 263 -2.68 -0.21 -14.38
C ASP A 263 -3.28 -1.19 -13.37
N VAL A 264 -3.28 -0.82 -12.09
CA VAL A 264 -3.75 -1.69 -10.99
C VAL A 264 -4.56 -0.88 -9.98
N ILE A 265 -5.68 -1.45 -9.52
CA ILE A 265 -6.42 -0.96 -8.36
C ILE A 265 -6.07 -1.83 -7.13
N ASP A 266 -5.48 -1.23 -6.11
CA ASP A 266 -5.31 -1.83 -4.78
C ASP A 266 -6.62 -1.69 -4.00
N CYS A 267 -7.32 -2.81 -3.80
CA CYS A 267 -8.68 -2.84 -3.30
C CYS A 267 -8.72 -3.00 -1.78
N SER A 268 -8.99 -1.89 -1.09
CA SER A 268 -9.19 -1.82 0.35
C SER A 268 -10.63 -1.41 0.70
N SER A 269 -10.91 -1.09 1.97
CA SER A 269 -12.24 -0.64 2.41
C SER A 269 -12.19 0.30 3.61
N GLY A 270 -13.26 1.09 3.77
CA GLY A 270 -13.54 1.91 4.96
C GLY A 270 -12.66 3.14 5.15
N GLY A 271 -12.69 3.67 6.36
CA GLY A 271 -11.82 4.74 6.83
C GLY A 271 -12.40 6.15 6.77
N ILE A 272 -13.57 6.35 6.12
CA ILE A 272 -14.20 7.69 6.04
C ILE A 272 -14.94 8.04 7.35
N SER A 273 -15.43 7.07 8.07
CA SER A 273 -16.01 7.19 9.40
C SER A 273 -15.05 6.67 10.47
N GLU A 274 -15.34 6.98 11.75
CA GLU A 274 -14.49 6.59 12.90
C GLU A 274 -14.24 5.09 13.02
N MET A 275 -15.23 4.26 12.66
CA MET A 275 -15.05 2.82 12.72
C MET A 275 -14.25 2.32 11.52
N ALA A 276 -13.05 1.86 11.77
CA ALA A 276 -12.37 0.99 10.82
C ALA A 276 -13.27 -0.23 10.53
N PRO A 277 -13.40 -0.68 9.28
CA PRO A 277 -14.20 -1.85 8.91
C PRO A 277 -13.87 -3.09 9.76
N ILE A 278 -12.66 -3.11 10.26
CA ILE A 278 -12.08 -4.17 11.09
C ILE A 278 -12.73 -4.27 12.50
N LEU A 279 -13.26 -3.18 13.05
CA LEU A 279 -13.73 -3.16 14.45
C LEU A 279 -15.21 -3.47 14.62
N GLY A 280 -15.99 -3.51 13.55
CA GLY A 280 -17.46 -3.66 13.61
C GLY A 280 -18.05 -4.90 12.95
N LYS A 281 -17.25 -5.72 12.26
CA LYS A 281 -17.71 -6.97 11.59
C LYS A 281 -16.87 -8.15 12.08
N GLU A 282 -17.46 -9.33 12.08
CA GLU A 282 -16.72 -10.59 12.24
C GLU A 282 -15.66 -10.68 11.14
N ILE A 283 -14.38 -10.53 11.51
CA ILE A 283 -13.27 -10.52 10.57
C ILE A 283 -13.03 -11.95 10.11
N LYS A 284 -13.23 -12.19 8.81
CA LYS A 284 -12.97 -13.49 8.15
C LYS A 284 -11.75 -13.38 7.25
N TYR A 285 -11.10 -14.50 7.01
CA TYR A 285 -10.13 -14.61 5.92
C TYR A 285 -10.74 -14.08 4.62
N ASN A 286 -9.96 -13.38 3.83
CA ASN A 286 -10.37 -12.84 2.53
C ASN A 286 -11.46 -11.76 2.58
N TYR A 287 -11.71 -11.07 3.72
CA TYR A 287 -12.86 -10.18 3.87
C TYR A 287 -12.94 -9.02 2.86
N GLN A 288 -11.83 -8.66 2.20
CA GLN A 288 -11.80 -7.65 1.13
C GLN A 288 -11.59 -8.25 -0.28
N VAL A 289 -11.31 -9.55 -0.40
CA VAL A 289 -11.09 -10.20 -1.69
C VAL A 289 -12.29 -10.07 -2.63
N PRO A 290 -13.56 -10.18 -2.17
CA PRO A 290 -14.72 -9.95 -3.04
C PRO A 290 -14.75 -8.54 -3.68
N LEU A 291 -14.15 -7.54 -3.02
CA LEU A 291 -14.06 -6.18 -3.55
C LEU A 291 -13.08 -6.10 -4.72
N SER A 292 -11.95 -6.80 -4.64
CA SER A 292 -10.98 -6.87 -5.75
C SER A 292 -11.54 -7.65 -6.93
N GLU A 293 -12.25 -8.76 -6.68
CA GLU A 293 -12.94 -9.54 -7.70
C GLU A 293 -13.99 -8.71 -8.43
N TYR A 294 -14.80 -7.94 -7.68
CA TYR A 294 -15.82 -7.06 -8.24
C TYR A 294 -15.23 -6.00 -9.17
N VAL A 295 -14.23 -5.24 -8.70
CA VAL A 295 -13.58 -4.19 -9.50
C VAL A 295 -12.90 -4.80 -10.73
N ARG A 296 -12.19 -5.92 -10.56
CA ARG A 296 -11.52 -6.64 -11.64
C ARG A 296 -12.50 -7.03 -12.76
N GLY A 297 -13.63 -7.60 -12.39
CA GLY A 297 -14.65 -8.08 -13.33
C GLY A 297 -15.42 -6.95 -14.04
N HIS A 298 -15.67 -5.82 -13.38
CA HIS A 298 -16.51 -4.75 -13.92
C HIS A 298 -15.71 -3.65 -14.60
N ALA A 299 -14.47 -3.41 -14.21
CA ALA A 299 -13.62 -2.38 -14.83
C ALA A 299 -12.59 -2.95 -15.83
N ASP A 300 -12.48 -4.29 -15.91
CA ASP A 300 -11.48 -4.97 -16.74
C ASP A 300 -10.07 -4.41 -16.52
N ILE A 301 -9.68 -4.23 -15.27
CA ILE A 301 -8.38 -3.72 -14.82
C ILE A 301 -7.73 -4.72 -13.86
N MET A 302 -6.40 -4.77 -13.84
CA MET A 302 -5.71 -5.59 -12.84
C MET A 302 -6.02 -5.09 -11.44
N THR A 303 -6.12 -6.03 -10.49
CA THR A 303 -6.36 -5.70 -9.08
C THR A 303 -5.35 -6.34 -8.16
N MET A 304 -5.17 -5.71 -7.00
CA MET A 304 -4.40 -6.21 -5.89
C MET A 304 -5.34 -6.46 -4.70
N ALA A 305 -5.37 -7.69 -4.21
CA ALA A 305 -6.17 -8.07 -3.05
C ALA A 305 -5.38 -7.93 -1.76
N VAL A 306 -6.05 -7.45 -0.72
CA VAL A 306 -5.55 -7.36 0.66
C VAL A 306 -6.66 -7.79 1.63
N GLY A 307 -6.33 -8.16 2.85
CA GLY A 307 -7.32 -8.40 3.90
C GLY A 307 -7.29 -9.81 4.49
N LEU A 308 -6.52 -10.00 5.57
CA LEU A 308 -6.29 -11.29 6.24
C LEU A 308 -5.88 -12.43 5.28
N ILE A 309 -5.01 -12.11 4.33
CA ILE A 309 -4.32 -13.10 3.51
C ILE A 309 -3.02 -13.43 4.25
N ILE A 310 -2.99 -14.59 4.90
CA ILE A 310 -1.90 -15.00 5.77
C ILE A 310 -1.26 -16.34 5.36
N HIS A 311 -1.96 -17.16 4.56
CA HIS A 311 -1.44 -18.44 4.10
C HIS A 311 -1.07 -18.41 2.62
N GLY A 312 0.00 -19.14 2.24
CA GLY A 312 0.45 -19.24 0.85
C GLY A 312 -0.56 -19.88 -0.08
N ASP A 313 -1.23 -20.95 0.36
CA ASP A 313 -2.30 -21.64 -0.36
C ASP A 313 -3.56 -20.78 -0.52
N GLN A 314 -3.91 -20.00 0.49
CA GLN A 314 -4.96 -18.98 0.41
C GLN A 314 -4.64 -17.94 -0.69
N ALA A 315 -3.43 -17.41 -0.71
CA ALA A 315 -2.97 -16.44 -1.72
C ALA A 315 -2.97 -17.04 -3.13
N GLU A 316 -2.50 -18.28 -3.27
CA GLU A 316 -2.51 -19.02 -4.54
C GLU A 316 -3.94 -19.24 -5.04
N GLN A 317 -4.87 -19.60 -4.15
CA GLN A 317 -6.28 -19.84 -4.51
C GLN A 317 -6.95 -18.58 -5.05
N ILE A 318 -6.74 -17.41 -4.41
CA ILE A 318 -7.26 -16.12 -4.87
C ILE A 318 -6.83 -15.82 -6.31
N LEU A 319 -5.56 -16.10 -6.64
CA LEU A 319 -5.03 -15.88 -7.98
C LEU A 319 -5.62 -16.90 -9.00
N ARG A 320 -5.75 -18.17 -8.61
CA ARG A 320 -6.35 -19.22 -9.46
C ARG A 320 -7.81 -18.96 -9.77
N ASP A 321 -8.55 -18.46 -8.79
CA ASP A 321 -9.95 -18.08 -8.93
C ASP A 321 -10.13 -16.74 -9.67
N LYS A 322 -9.02 -16.11 -10.07
CA LYS A 322 -9.00 -14.82 -10.78
C LYS A 322 -9.67 -13.67 -9.99
N GLN A 323 -9.63 -13.75 -8.67
CA GLN A 323 -10.21 -12.73 -7.80
C GLN A 323 -9.28 -11.52 -7.64
N ALA A 324 -7.99 -11.68 -7.96
CA ALA A 324 -6.99 -10.62 -8.06
C ALA A 324 -5.83 -11.05 -8.97
N ASP A 325 -4.94 -10.11 -9.30
CA ASP A 325 -3.71 -10.35 -10.07
C ASP A 325 -2.45 -10.27 -9.20
N LEU A 326 -2.53 -9.53 -8.09
CA LEU A 326 -1.48 -9.35 -7.09
C LEU A 326 -2.04 -9.57 -5.67
N ILE A 327 -1.17 -10.00 -4.77
CA ILE A 327 -1.49 -10.27 -3.37
C ILE A 327 -0.68 -9.35 -2.45
N ALA A 328 -1.37 -8.49 -1.72
CA ALA A 328 -0.77 -7.61 -0.71
C ALA A 328 -0.81 -8.28 0.67
N VAL A 329 0.37 -8.52 1.23
CA VAL A 329 0.54 -9.11 2.56
C VAL A 329 1.01 -8.04 3.53
N GLY A 330 0.13 -7.59 4.43
CA GLY A 330 0.39 -6.49 5.36
C GLY A 330 0.92 -6.97 6.70
N ARG A 331 0.07 -7.09 7.72
CA ARG A 331 0.46 -7.42 9.09
C ARG A 331 1.16 -8.76 9.21
N GLU A 332 0.82 -9.74 8.38
CA GLU A 332 1.48 -11.04 8.40
C GLU A 332 2.96 -10.94 7.98
N ILE A 333 3.29 -10.09 7.00
CA ILE A 333 4.70 -9.92 6.61
C ILE A 333 5.49 -9.09 7.65
N LEU A 334 4.82 -8.28 8.49
CA LEU A 334 5.46 -7.66 9.66
C LEU A 334 5.86 -8.72 10.69
N ASN A 335 4.99 -9.72 10.90
CA ASN A 335 5.23 -10.85 11.80
C ASN A 335 6.30 -11.80 11.22
N ASN A 336 6.20 -12.15 9.95
CA ASN A 336 7.13 -13.02 9.24
C ASN A 336 7.67 -12.35 7.97
N PRO A 337 8.78 -11.59 8.03
CA PRO A 337 9.39 -10.99 6.84
C PRO A 337 9.80 -12.00 5.77
N ASN A 338 9.97 -13.26 6.14
CA ASN A 338 10.31 -14.37 5.27
C ASN A 338 9.06 -15.13 4.76
N TRP A 339 7.87 -14.56 4.92
CA TRP A 339 6.62 -15.16 4.45
C TRP A 339 6.68 -15.66 3.00
N PRO A 340 7.32 -14.96 2.03
CA PRO A 340 7.45 -15.47 0.67
C PRO A 340 8.21 -16.81 0.59
N MET A 341 9.28 -16.97 1.40
CA MET A 341 10.02 -18.24 1.46
C MET A 341 9.19 -19.36 2.09
N ASP A 342 8.47 -19.05 3.16
CA ASP A 342 7.61 -19.99 3.85
C ASP A 342 6.46 -20.45 2.93
N ALA A 343 5.81 -19.52 2.23
CA ALA A 343 4.78 -19.82 1.24
C ALA A 343 5.32 -20.67 0.08
N ALA A 344 6.53 -20.38 -0.42
CA ALA A 344 7.14 -21.17 -1.48
C ALA A 344 7.39 -22.62 -1.05
N GLN A 345 7.85 -22.84 0.18
CA GLN A 345 8.06 -24.18 0.74
C GLN A 345 6.73 -24.93 0.91
N LYS A 346 5.71 -24.29 1.49
CA LYS A 346 4.37 -24.86 1.69
C LYS A 346 3.68 -25.26 0.39
N LEU A 347 3.90 -24.48 -0.66
CA LEU A 347 3.35 -24.75 -1.99
C LEU A 347 4.19 -25.72 -2.82
N GLY A 348 5.30 -26.23 -2.29
CA GLY A 348 6.18 -27.16 -2.99
C GLY A 348 6.85 -26.56 -4.23
N VAL A 349 7.14 -25.26 -4.20
CA VAL A 349 7.81 -24.56 -5.29
C VAL A 349 9.24 -25.08 -5.46
N GLU A 350 9.62 -25.48 -6.67
CA GLU A 350 10.98 -25.91 -6.96
C GLU A 350 11.98 -24.75 -6.72
N GLY A 351 13.03 -25.02 -5.92
CA GLY A 351 14.00 -24.01 -5.54
C GLY A 351 13.37 -22.86 -4.74
N PRO A 352 12.74 -23.11 -3.60
CA PRO A 352 11.94 -22.13 -2.84
C PRO A 352 12.76 -20.92 -2.38
N PHE A 353 14.10 -21.03 -2.40
CA PHE A 353 15.02 -19.97 -2.00
C PHE A 353 15.61 -19.16 -3.17
N ARG A 354 15.11 -19.35 -4.41
CA ARG A 354 15.62 -18.63 -5.60
C ARG A 354 15.28 -17.13 -5.62
N ASN A 355 14.22 -16.75 -4.89
CA ASN A 355 13.72 -15.37 -4.87
C ASN A 355 14.32 -14.50 -3.75
N VAL A 356 15.30 -15.02 -3.00
CA VAL A 356 15.99 -14.29 -1.94
C VAL A 356 17.44 -13.98 -2.36
N PRO A 357 18.14 -13.06 -1.65
CA PRO A 357 19.53 -12.76 -1.93
C PRO A 357 20.40 -14.03 -1.93
N PRO A 358 21.39 -14.14 -2.82
CA PRO A 358 22.25 -15.34 -2.93
C PRO A 358 22.95 -15.71 -1.62
N GLN A 359 23.24 -14.74 -0.77
CA GLN A 359 23.82 -14.97 0.58
C GLN A 359 22.91 -15.84 1.46
N PHE A 360 21.59 -15.70 1.32
CA PHE A 360 20.62 -16.55 2.03
C PHE A 360 20.32 -17.82 1.22
N GLY A 361 20.04 -17.67 -0.07
CA GLY A 361 19.61 -18.75 -0.94
C GLY A 361 20.60 -19.91 -1.01
N TYR A 362 21.91 -19.62 -1.06
CA TYR A 362 22.96 -20.65 -1.08
C TYR A 362 22.93 -21.52 0.18
N TRP A 363 22.92 -20.89 1.36
CA TRP A 363 22.97 -21.63 2.63
C TRP A 363 21.66 -22.36 2.94
N LEU A 364 20.52 -21.73 2.65
CA LEU A 364 19.21 -22.37 2.81
C LEU A 364 19.03 -23.54 1.85
N GLY A 365 19.47 -23.40 0.60
CA GLY A 365 19.49 -24.50 -0.37
C GLY A 365 20.40 -25.66 0.05
N THR A 366 21.56 -25.36 0.60
CA THR A 366 22.50 -26.37 1.15
C THR A 366 21.90 -27.09 2.35
N ARG A 367 21.25 -26.36 3.26
CA ARG A 367 20.52 -26.92 4.40
C ARG A 367 19.40 -27.86 3.93
N ALA A 368 18.59 -27.44 2.97
CA ALA A 368 17.49 -28.23 2.43
C ALA A 368 17.99 -29.52 1.76
N LYS A 369 19.08 -29.48 0.98
CA LYS A 369 19.69 -30.66 0.36
C LYS A 369 20.18 -31.70 1.37
N ARG A 370 20.46 -31.30 2.60
CA ARG A 370 20.87 -32.19 3.70
C ARG A 370 19.68 -32.71 4.52
N GLY A 371 18.44 -32.40 4.11
CA GLY A 371 17.24 -32.84 4.80
C GLY A 371 16.83 -32.01 6.02
N PHE A 372 17.59 -30.95 6.38
CA PHE A 372 17.26 -30.12 7.53
C PHE A 372 16.27 -28.99 7.14
N GLY A 373 15.22 -28.83 7.96
CA GLY A 373 14.26 -27.74 7.83
C GLY A 373 13.48 -27.74 6.52
N THR A 374 13.25 -28.90 5.94
CA THR A 374 12.49 -29.08 4.69
C THR A 374 10.98 -29.14 4.91
N ARG A 375 10.53 -29.35 6.14
CA ARG A 375 9.11 -29.34 6.47
C ARG A 375 8.63 -27.91 6.65
N PRO A 376 7.57 -27.49 5.93
CA PRO A 376 6.97 -26.18 6.16
C PRO A 376 6.42 -26.11 7.58
N SER A 377 6.67 -25.01 8.28
CA SER A 377 6.00 -24.74 9.54
C SER A 377 4.51 -24.41 9.21
N THR A 378 3.65 -25.41 9.31
CA THR A 378 2.20 -25.24 9.17
C THR A 378 1.56 -25.30 10.54
N TRP A 379 0.73 -24.31 10.88
CA TRP A 379 0.01 -24.32 12.15
C TRP A 379 -1.01 -25.48 12.24
N GLN A 380 -1.46 -26.01 11.09
CA GLN A 380 -2.45 -27.09 11.02
C GLN A 380 -1.88 -28.47 11.36
N ASN A 381 -0.62 -28.70 11.06
CA ASN A 381 -0.04 -30.05 11.15
C ASN A 381 1.08 -30.15 12.21
N GLY A 382 1.60 -29.03 12.70
CA GLY A 382 2.79 -28.98 13.54
C GLY A 382 2.66 -29.66 14.91
N LEU A 383 1.43 -29.85 15.40
CA LEU A 383 1.21 -30.55 16.69
C LEU A 383 0.83 -32.02 16.53
N GLN A 384 0.44 -32.47 15.33
CA GLN A 384 0.03 -33.86 15.08
C GLN A 384 1.15 -34.73 14.51
N GLU A 385 2.17 -34.14 13.87
CA GLU A 385 3.25 -34.87 13.22
C GLU A 385 4.55 -34.95 14.04
N ALA A 386 4.67 -34.25 15.16
CA ALA A 386 5.75 -34.41 16.11
C ALA A 386 5.50 -35.61 17.03
N GLY A 387 5.23 -36.76 16.46
CA GLY A 387 5.32 -38.03 17.19
C GLY A 387 6.79 -38.37 17.46
N PRO A 388 7.10 -39.00 18.59
CA PRO A 388 8.46 -39.31 19.02
C PRO A 388 9.25 -40.24 18.09
N GLU A 389 8.65 -40.74 17.00
CA GLU A 389 9.31 -41.57 16.01
C GLU A 389 9.96 -40.82 14.85
N ALA A 390 9.58 -39.56 14.61
CA ALA A 390 10.14 -38.78 13.50
C ALA A 390 11.59 -38.30 13.75
N ASP A 391 12.00 -38.22 15.01
CA ASP A 391 13.34 -37.77 15.37
C ASP A 391 14.39 -38.93 15.51
N ARG A 392 13.94 -40.17 15.42
CA ARG A 392 14.85 -41.33 15.57
C ARG A 392 15.52 -41.80 14.28
N GLU A 393 15.04 -41.32 13.12
CA GLU A 393 15.66 -41.68 11.83
C GLU A 393 16.74 -40.68 11.35
N LEU A 394 17.09 -39.67 12.17
CA LEU A 394 18.04 -38.61 11.81
C LEU A 394 19.30 -38.59 12.72
N THR A 395 19.57 -39.66 13.50
CA THR A 395 20.85 -39.79 14.22
C THR A 395 21.77 -40.82 13.56
#